data_fc5f8e8d142b13ae4b51b61a8d9945a3
#
_entry.id   fc5f8e8d142b13ae4b51b61a8d9945a3
#
_cell.length_a   1.000
_cell.length_b   1.000
_cell.length_c   1.000
_cell.angle_alpha   90.00
_cell.angle_beta   90.00
_cell.angle_gamma   90.00
#
_symmetry.space_group_name_H-M   'P 1'
#
loop_
_entity.id
_entity.type
_entity.pdbx_description
1 polymer ?
#
loop_
_entity_poly.entity_id
_entity_poly.type
_entity_poly.pdbx_seq_one_letter_code
_entity_poly.pdbx_strand_id
1 'polypeptide(L)'
;MIQIGINIAVKGTGVSGPPPPPVNTTPPALSYGGRYEGEPVDTDDGTWDNSPTSFTYQWYRDATPISGETLSQYILTSADVDTYITCQVTAINGGGSSTPEPSDAVYIFDYDYAQVYYYYEDTHGAESILQNQFMLAIKAAGVWAKLDVLCVFRGSGDGAALVDWKRLIEVTNIGCPFDTTKGLKGDALIPAYIDTNFAVTAGTNFTQNDASRYFFPYAFSGAGPMDGQGGGGTRNRMLLNNSTDHKINQQGAIPLSSAFQYTTTVQPKSIHRTSATDVTLFNGTTSASRTAVSAALSGNLFILRNDTDYADHTVAAYAAGASMVAENTAFLAAWNTYITAL
;
A
#
# COMPACT_ATOMS: atom_id res chain seq x y z
N MET A 1 27.92 67.42 70.73
CA MET A 1 28.04 67.28 69.27
C MET A 1 27.25 66.05 68.84
N ILE A 2 26.08 66.24 68.19
CA ILE A 2 25.19 65.19 67.77
C ILE A 2 25.53 64.97 66.26
N GLN A 3 26.02 63.76 65.93
CA GLN A 3 26.31 63.40 64.57
C GLN A 3 25.07 62.69 63.98
N ILE A 4 24.42 63.35 63.02
CA ILE A 4 23.26 62.78 62.30
C ILE A 4 23.81 62.05 61.06
N GLY A 5 23.83 60.72 61.13
CA GLY A 5 24.16 59.88 59.97
C GLY A 5 22.94 59.81 59.02
N ILE A 6 23.02 60.37 57.84
CA ILE A 6 21.99 60.20 56.80
C ILE A 6 22.34 58.92 56.02
N ASN A 7 21.49 57.91 56.19
CA ASN A 7 21.58 56.65 55.43
C ASN A 7 20.79 56.82 54.11
N ILE A 8 21.47 57.14 53.01
CA ILE A 8 20.88 57.24 51.70
C ILE A 8 20.86 55.80 51.13
N ALA A 9 19.71 55.12 51.20
CA ALA A 9 19.46 53.91 50.46
C ALA A 9 19.36 54.27 48.96
N VAL A 10 20.44 54.06 48.22
CA VAL A 10 20.39 54.12 46.74
C VAL A 10 19.61 52.89 46.28
N LYS A 11 18.30 53.09 45.93
CA LYS A 11 17.60 52.13 45.11
C LYS A 11 18.32 52.06 43.79
N GLY A 12 19.16 51.06 43.64
CA GLY A 12 19.66 50.68 42.30
C GLY A 12 18.48 50.36 41.41
N THR A 13 18.19 51.23 40.42
CA THR A 13 17.38 50.84 39.28
C THR A 13 18.23 49.84 38.51
N GLY A 14 18.07 48.56 38.86
CA GLY A 14 18.65 47.48 38.09
C GLY A 14 18.07 47.58 36.69
N VAL A 15 18.85 48.07 35.74
CA VAL A 15 18.57 47.88 34.34
C VAL A 15 18.76 46.39 34.14
N SER A 16 17.68 45.62 34.17
CA SER A 16 17.71 44.24 33.75
C SER A 16 18.08 44.24 32.28
N GLY A 17 19.20 43.64 31.92
CA GLY A 17 19.55 43.42 30.51
C GLY A 17 18.39 42.68 29.78
N PRO A 18 18.45 42.63 28.47
CA PRO A 18 17.45 41.84 27.73
C PRO A 18 17.40 40.42 28.29
N PRO A 19 16.24 39.79 28.31
CA PRO A 19 16.13 38.41 28.76
C PRO A 19 16.96 37.51 27.85
N PRO A 20 17.42 36.34 28.31
CA PRO A 20 18.08 35.39 27.42
C PRO A 20 17.11 34.93 26.30
N PRO A 21 17.61 34.53 25.11
CA PRO A 21 16.79 33.95 24.05
C PRO A 21 15.97 32.75 24.56
N PRO A 22 14.83 32.42 23.92
CA PRO A 22 14.02 31.25 24.26
C PRO A 22 14.82 29.94 24.13
N VAL A 23 14.52 28.97 25.00
CA VAL A 23 15.10 27.62 24.99
C VAL A 23 13.97 26.64 24.95
N ASN A 24 13.97 25.69 24.00
CA ASN A 24 12.95 24.67 23.88
C ASN A 24 12.97 23.71 25.07
N THR A 25 11.83 23.38 25.61
CA THR A 25 11.63 22.40 26.70
C THR A 25 10.77 21.21 26.28
N THR A 26 9.94 21.38 25.23
CA THR A 26 9.20 20.30 24.57
C THR A 26 9.15 20.62 23.08
N PRO A 27 9.62 19.71 22.20
CA PRO A 27 9.55 19.91 20.77
C PRO A 27 8.14 20.22 20.26
N PRO A 28 8.00 20.93 19.13
CA PRO A 28 6.73 21.08 18.43
C PRO A 28 6.17 19.72 18.00
N ALA A 29 4.85 19.59 17.99
CA ALA A 29 4.14 18.39 17.56
C ALA A 29 3.29 18.66 16.33
N LEU A 30 3.25 17.69 15.40
CA LEU A 30 2.38 17.74 14.23
C LEU A 30 1.00 17.16 14.53
N SER A 31 -0.03 17.79 13.98
CA SER A 31 -1.39 17.25 13.94
C SER A 31 -1.92 17.24 12.51
N TYR A 32 -2.65 16.19 12.12
CA TYR A 32 -3.16 15.99 10.77
C TYR A 32 -4.40 15.10 10.77
N GLY A 33 -5.33 15.35 9.83
CA GLY A 33 -6.49 14.49 9.61
C GLY A 33 -6.19 13.32 8.67
N GLY A 34 -5.32 13.56 7.69
CA GLY A 34 -4.85 12.58 6.71
C GLY A 34 -3.38 12.78 6.35
N ARG A 35 -2.77 11.75 5.80
CA ARG A 35 -1.36 11.77 5.38
C ARG A 35 -1.24 11.56 3.86
N TYR A 36 -1.96 12.37 3.08
CA TYR A 36 -1.99 12.32 1.62
C TYR A 36 -2.23 13.71 1.01
N GLU A 37 -2.01 13.85 -0.27
CA GLU A 37 -2.17 15.11 -1.00
C GLU A 37 -3.53 15.79 -0.72
N GLY A 38 -3.50 17.10 -0.49
CA GLY A 38 -4.65 17.95 -0.24
C GLY A 38 -5.01 18.10 1.25
N GLU A 39 -4.50 17.26 2.13
CA GLU A 39 -4.76 17.35 3.57
C GLU A 39 -3.88 18.41 4.25
N PRO A 40 -4.42 19.12 5.26
CA PRO A 40 -3.66 20.03 6.09
C PRO A 40 -2.83 19.28 7.13
N VAL A 41 -1.62 19.78 7.38
CA VAL A 41 -0.79 19.44 8.52
C VAL A 41 -0.53 20.70 9.31
N ASP A 42 -0.85 20.69 10.60
CA ASP A 42 -0.63 21.79 11.54
C ASP A 42 0.55 21.46 12.46
N THR A 43 1.32 22.46 12.86
CA THR A 43 2.31 22.35 13.93
C THR A 43 1.85 23.22 15.12
N ASP A 44 2.03 22.73 16.34
CA ASP A 44 2.02 23.58 17.51
C ASP A 44 3.39 24.29 17.69
N ASP A 45 3.45 25.20 18.65
CA ASP A 45 4.68 25.95 18.93
C ASP A 45 5.69 25.18 19.77
N GLY A 46 5.30 24.05 20.39
CA GLY A 46 6.07 23.43 21.47
C GLY A 46 6.04 24.25 22.78
N THR A 47 6.90 23.90 23.74
CA THR A 47 7.04 24.67 24.99
C THR A 47 8.46 25.22 25.14
N TRP A 48 8.56 26.42 25.72
CA TRP A 48 9.80 27.17 25.75
C TRP A 48 9.97 27.92 27.07
N ASP A 49 11.20 27.96 27.56
CA ASP A 49 11.60 28.88 28.62
C ASP A 49 11.86 30.29 28.08
N ASN A 50 12.06 31.26 29.00
CA ASN A 50 12.36 32.67 28.72
C ASN A 50 11.29 33.43 27.94
N SER A 51 10.01 33.00 28.06
CA SER A 51 8.82 33.71 27.62
C SER A 51 8.88 34.23 26.18
N PRO A 52 8.79 33.38 25.16
CA PRO A 52 8.67 33.80 23.77
C PRO A 52 7.51 34.77 23.56
N THR A 53 7.67 35.71 22.65
CA THR A 53 6.66 36.69 22.24
C THR A 53 6.11 36.45 20.83
N SER A 54 6.83 35.65 20.03
CA SER A 54 6.41 35.25 18.68
C SER A 54 7.16 34.00 18.24
N PHE A 55 6.63 33.38 17.17
CA PHE A 55 7.20 32.20 16.55
C PHE A 55 7.30 32.39 15.04
N THR A 56 8.27 31.72 14.41
CA THR A 56 8.38 31.57 12.97
C THR A 56 8.52 30.10 12.62
N TYR A 57 8.04 29.71 11.43
CA TYR A 57 7.95 28.33 10.99
C TYR A 57 8.65 28.16 9.65
N GLN A 58 9.18 26.96 9.40
CA GLN A 58 9.69 26.55 8.11
C GLN A 58 9.41 25.06 7.94
N TRP A 59 8.66 24.73 6.88
CA TRP A 59 8.37 23.34 6.53
C TRP A 59 9.49 22.72 5.69
N TYR A 60 9.69 21.42 5.87
CA TYR A 60 10.71 20.65 5.17
C TYR A 60 10.08 19.37 4.60
N ARG A 61 10.53 19.04 3.39
CA ARG A 61 10.34 17.74 2.75
C ARG A 61 11.65 16.99 2.85
N ASP A 62 11.67 15.88 3.56
CA ASP A 62 12.89 15.20 4.01
C ASP A 62 13.84 16.23 4.70
N ALA A 63 15.04 16.46 4.19
CA ALA A 63 15.95 17.46 4.72
C ALA A 63 15.93 18.80 3.95
N THR A 64 15.02 18.98 2.97
CA THR A 64 14.97 20.14 2.06
C THR A 64 13.88 21.11 2.48
N PRO A 65 14.17 22.40 2.71
CA PRO A 65 13.14 23.39 3.04
C PRO A 65 12.17 23.57 1.86
N ILE A 66 10.88 23.61 2.18
CA ILE A 66 9.82 23.91 1.20
C ILE A 66 9.71 25.43 1.08
N SER A 67 10.07 25.96 -0.08
CA SER A 67 10.18 27.40 -0.30
C SER A 67 8.84 28.12 -0.14
N GLY A 68 8.79 29.10 0.75
CA GLY A 68 7.60 29.91 1.01
C GLY A 68 6.65 29.35 2.06
N GLU A 69 6.82 28.11 2.50
CA GLU A 69 5.98 27.48 3.51
C GLU A 69 6.45 27.84 4.92
N THR A 70 5.91 28.94 5.43
CA THR A 70 6.33 29.58 6.69
C THR A 70 5.18 29.88 7.65
N LEU A 71 4.01 29.27 7.43
CA LEU A 71 2.88 29.32 8.34
C LEU A 71 2.88 28.12 9.28
N SER A 72 2.11 28.17 10.37
CA SER A 72 1.91 27.04 11.28
C SER A 72 1.11 25.89 10.65
N GLN A 73 0.49 26.09 9.49
CA GLN A 73 -0.21 25.09 8.71
C GLN A 73 0.41 24.97 7.32
N TYR A 74 0.53 23.73 6.84
CA TYR A 74 0.96 23.37 5.50
C TYR A 74 -0.07 22.46 4.83
N ILE A 75 -0.39 22.71 3.56
CA ILE A 75 -1.27 21.83 2.78
C ILE A 75 -0.39 20.89 1.95
N LEU A 76 -0.55 19.59 2.18
CA LEU A 76 0.20 18.56 1.48
C LEU A 76 -0.04 18.59 -0.03
N THR A 77 1.01 18.39 -0.79
CA THR A 77 1.01 18.38 -2.26
C THR A 77 1.42 17.02 -2.80
N SER A 78 1.22 16.78 -4.10
CA SER A 78 1.69 15.55 -4.77
C SER A 78 3.21 15.34 -4.67
N ALA A 79 3.99 16.43 -4.51
CA ALA A 79 5.44 16.34 -4.33
C ALA A 79 5.85 15.79 -2.96
N ASP A 80 4.93 15.75 -1.98
CA ASP A 80 5.19 15.25 -0.62
C ASP A 80 4.98 13.73 -0.52
N VAL A 81 4.32 13.13 -1.50
CA VAL A 81 4.08 11.69 -1.53
C VAL A 81 5.40 10.92 -1.54
N ASP A 82 5.50 9.85 -0.73
CA ASP A 82 6.69 9.02 -0.52
C ASP A 82 7.87 9.77 0.15
N THR A 83 7.57 10.84 0.91
CA THR A 83 8.56 11.63 1.67
C THR A 83 8.12 11.85 3.12
N TYR A 84 9.04 12.35 3.94
CA TYR A 84 8.76 12.79 5.29
C TYR A 84 8.61 14.31 5.35
N ILE A 85 7.57 14.77 6.04
CA ILE A 85 7.33 16.20 6.31
C ILE A 85 7.65 16.50 7.77
N THR A 86 8.37 17.60 8.01
CA THR A 86 8.66 18.17 9.32
C THR A 86 8.47 19.67 9.30
N CYS A 87 8.26 20.29 10.48
CA CYS A 87 8.28 21.73 10.64
C CYS A 87 9.34 22.13 11.65
N GLN A 88 10.18 23.12 11.35
CA GLN A 88 11.06 23.77 12.32
C GLN A 88 10.39 25.02 12.87
N VAL A 89 10.35 25.13 14.21
CA VAL A 89 9.81 26.29 14.92
C VAL A 89 10.94 27.06 15.57
N THR A 90 10.95 28.38 15.38
CA THR A 90 11.91 29.29 16.02
C THR A 90 11.13 30.24 16.93
N ALA A 91 11.43 30.22 18.20
CA ALA A 91 10.83 31.11 19.20
C ALA A 91 11.66 32.41 19.34
N ILE A 92 10.99 33.55 19.53
CA ILE A 92 11.61 34.86 19.58
C ILE A 92 11.12 35.62 20.82
N ASN A 93 12.03 36.32 21.49
CA ASN A 93 11.74 37.28 22.55
C ASN A 93 12.60 38.54 22.44
N GLY A 94 12.55 39.44 23.41
CA GLY A 94 13.38 40.66 23.46
C GLY A 94 14.89 40.42 23.59
N GLY A 95 15.32 39.18 23.86
CA GLY A 95 16.73 38.76 23.93
C GLY A 95 17.25 38.14 22.64
N GLY A 96 16.39 37.85 21.69
CA GLY A 96 16.72 37.26 20.39
C GLY A 96 15.91 36.03 20.03
N SER A 97 16.37 35.31 18.99
CA SER A 97 15.77 34.07 18.49
C SER A 97 16.43 32.85 19.14
N SER A 98 15.64 31.80 19.34
CA SER A 98 16.15 30.47 19.69
C SER A 98 16.91 29.83 18.52
N THR A 99 17.56 28.69 18.74
CA THR A 99 17.80 27.70 17.69
C THR A 99 16.47 27.18 17.17
N PRO A 100 16.33 26.92 15.85
CA PRO A 100 15.16 26.23 15.32
C PRO A 100 15.02 24.83 15.93
N GLU A 101 13.80 24.45 16.34
CA GLU A 101 13.48 23.13 16.90
C GLU A 101 12.59 22.36 15.93
N PRO A 102 12.96 21.15 15.49
CA PRO A 102 12.16 20.35 14.59
C PRO A 102 11.02 19.64 15.31
N SER A 103 9.91 19.48 14.62
CA SER A 103 8.83 18.55 15.00
C SER A 103 9.23 17.09 14.75
N ASP A 104 8.42 16.15 15.22
CA ASP A 104 8.43 14.79 14.70
C ASP A 104 8.15 14.79 13.19
N ALA A 105 8.61 13.73 12.51
CA ALA A 105 8.42 13.55 11.09
C ALA A 105 7.14 12.75 10.79
N VAL A 106 6.38 13.16 9.79
CA VAL A 106 5.22 12.41 9.27
C VAL A 106 5.48 11.96 7.84
N TYR A 107 5.28 10.66 7.57
CA TYR A 107 5.41 10.11 6.22
C TYR A 107 4.10 10.26 5.44
N ILE A 108 4.18 10.68 4.17
CA ILE A 108 3.02 10.98 3.33
C ILE A 108 2.80 9.87 2.31
N PHE A 109 1.57 9.36 2.29
CA PHE A 109 1.15 8.26 1.42
C PHE A 109 0.55 8.74 0.10
N ASP A 110 0.58 7.85 -0.90
CA ASP A 110 -0.31 7.97 -2.06
C ASP A 110 -1.77 7.92 -1.62
N TYR A 111 -2.65 8.67 -2.29
CA TYR A 111 -4.06 8.76 -1.92
C TYR A 111 -4.77 7.40 -1.92
N ASP A 112 -4.60 6.60 -2.98
CA ASP A 112 -5.26 5.29 -3.08
C ASP A 112 -4.77 4.34 -1.98
N TYR A 113 -3.46 4.36 -1.64
CA TYR A 113 -2.94 3.58 -0.53
C TYR A 113 -3.42 4.11 0.83
N ALA A 114 -3.48 5.42 1.01
CA ALA A 114 -4.00 6.03 2.24
C ALA A 114 -5.43 5.57 2.56
N GLN A 115 -6.29 5.37 1.53
CA GLN A 115 -7.63 4.82 1.74
C GLN A 115 -7.56 3.38 2.29
N VAL A 116 -6.65 2.53 1.80
CA VAL A 116 -6.41 1.19 2.34
C VAL A 116 -5.92 1.28 3.79
N TYR A 117 -4.93 2.14 4.04
CA TYR A 117 -4.34 2.36 5.36
C TYR A 117 -5.37 2.79 6.40
N TYR A 118 -6.17 3.83 6.11
CA TYR A 118 -7.17 4.35 7.06
C TYR A 118 -8.40 3.45 7.22
N TYR A 119 -8.74 2.68 6.20
CA TYR A 119 -9.86 1.74 6.30
C TYR A 119 -9.61 0.67 7.38
N TYR A 120 -8.35 0.30 7.63
CA TYR A 120 -7.96 -0.77 8.55
C TYR A 120 -7.22 -0.30 9.80
N GLU A 121 -7.10 1.01 10.04
CA GLU A 121 -6.34 1.56 11.16
C GLU A 121 -4.94 0.91 11.27
N ASP A 122 -4.26 0.74 10.13
CA ASP A 122 -2.99 0.02 10.05
C ASP A 122 -1.91 0.73 10.90
N THR A 123 -1.36 0.00 11.86
CA THR A 123 -0.31 0.47 12.78
C THR A 123 1.08 -0.04 12.39
N HIS A 124 1.25 -0.62 11.19
CA HIS A 124 2.41 -1.40 10.79
C HIS A 124 3.62 -0.59 10.26
N GLY A 125 3.79 0.66 10.64
CA GLY A 125 5.05 1.41 10.52
C GLY A 125 5.81 1.23 9.18
N ALA A 126 6.90 0.48 9.20
CA ALA A 126 7.78 0.30 8.03
C ALA A 126 7.11 -0.49 6.87
N GLU A 127 6.23 -1.44 7.15
CA GLU A 127 5.50 -2.18 6.12
C GLU A 127 4.54 -1.29 5.34
N SER A 128 3.89 -0.33 5.99
CA SER A 128 3.02 0.65 5.33
C SER A 128 3.77 1.47 4.28
N ILE A 129 5.03 1.79 4.54
CA ILE A 129 5.89 2.49 3.57
C ILE A 129 6.16 1.59 2.36
N LEU A 130 6.52 0.32 2.56
CA LEU A 130 6.77 -0.62 1.47
C LEU A 130 5.53 -0.88 0.63
N GLN A 131 4.36 -0.97 1.26
CA GLN A 131 3.07 -1.12 0.58
C GLN A 131 2.72 0.12 -0.25
N ASN A 132 2.98 1.33 0.28
CA ASN A 132 2.83 2.58 -0.46
C ASN A 132 3.76 2.62 -1.69
N GLN A 133 5.02 2.26 -1.53
CA GLN A 133 5.99 2.21 -2.63
C GLN A 133 5.60 1.18 -3.70
N PHE A 134 5.04 0.03 -3.29
CA PHE A 134 4.48 -0.94 -4.22
C PHE A 134 3.29 -0.33 -4.99
N MET A 135 2.37 0.37 -4.30
CA MET A 135 1.24 1.07 -4.94
C MET A 135 1.74 2.08 -5.99
N LEU A 136 2.70 2.92 -5.63
CA LEU A 136 3.30 3.90 -6.55
C LEU A 136 3.94 3.23 -7.77
N ALA A 137 4.67 2.14 -7.57
CA ALA A 137 5.31 1.40 -8.66
C ALA A 137 4.29 0.82 -9.65
N ILE A 138 3.19 0.21 -9.17
CA ILE A 138 2.15 -0.35 -10.03
C ILE A 138 1.31 0.75 -10.72
N LYS A 139 1.17 1.93 -10.10
CA LYS A 139 0.55 3.11 -10.73
C LYS A 139 1.43 3.64 -11.85
N ALA A 140 2.72 3.83 -11.62
CA ALA A 140 3.69 4.27 -12.62
C ALA A 140 3.78 3.30 -13.82
N ALA A 141 3.62 2.00 -13.58
CA ALA A 141 3.57 0.97 -14.62
C ALA A 141 2.23 0.90 -15.38
N GLY A 142 1.22 1.70 -15.02
CA GLY A 142 -0.12 1.65 -15.62
C GLY A 142 -0.97 0.44 -15.18
N VAL A 143 -0.47 -0.38 -14.26
CA VAL A 143 -1.13 -1.60 -13.78
C VAL A 143 -2.37 -1.27 -12.95
N TRP A 144 -2.25 -0.30 -12.03
CA TRP A 144 -3.34 0.08 -11.13
C TRP A 144 -4.65 0.43 -11.86
N ALA A 145 -4.55 1.16 -12.97
CA ALA A 145 -5.71 1.55 -13.76
C ALA A 145 -6.44 0.36 -14.41
N LYS A 146 -5.73 -0.76 -14.64
CA LYS A 146 -6.26 -1.98 -15.27
C LYS A 146 -6.84 -2.99 -14.28
N LEU A 147 -6.59 -2.82 -12.98
CA LEU A 147 -7.10 -3.74 -11.96
C LEU A 147 -8.56 -3.48 -11.60
N ASP A 148 -9.30 -4.55 -11.33
CA ASP A 148 -10.58 -4.57 -10.63
C ASP A 148 -10.46 -5.19 -9.24
N VAL A 149 -9.43 -6.05 -9.03
CA VAL A 149 -9.15 -6.73 -7.75
C VAL A 149 -7.64 -6.68 -7.48
N LEU A 150 -7.26 -6.33 -6.27
CA LEU A 150 -5.91 -6.50 -5.75
C LEU A 150 -5.97 -6.87 -4.26
N CYS A 151 -5.60 -8.10 -3.94
CA CYS A 151 -5.48 -8.58 -2.57
C CYS A 151 -4.00 -8.87 -2.28
N VAL A 152 -3.45 -8.26 -1.23
CA VAL A 152 -2.10 -8.49 -0.74
C VAL A 152 -2.19 -9.12 0.63
N PHE A 153 -1.80 -10.39 0.74
CA PHE A 153 -1.96 -11.19 1.95
C PHE A 153 -0.70 -11.25 2.80
N ARG A 154 0.46 -10.98 2.23
CA ARG A 154 1.74 -10.98 2.92
C ARG A 154 2.13 -9.56 3.34
N GLY A 155 2.69 -9.41 4.54
CA GLY A 155 3.16 -8.14 5.05
C GLY A 155 2.07 -7.27 5.69
N SER A 156 0.87 -7.81 5.87
CA SER A 156 -0.25 -7.12 6.51
C SER A 156 -0.64 -7.83 7.80
N GLY A 157 -1.12 -7.12 8.81
CA GLY A 157 -1.81 -7.72 9.95
C GLY A 157 -3.08 -8.45 9.52
N ASP A 158 -3.62 -9.30 10.40
CA ASP A 158 -4.77 -10.17 10.09
C ASP A 158 -5.96 -9.46 9.44
N GLY A 159 -6.23 -8.21 9.80
CA GLY A 159 -7.34 -7.42 9.26
C GLY A 159 -7.05 -6.89 7.85
N ALA A 160 -5.90 -6.27 7.63
CA ALA A 160 -5.52 -5.68 6.35
C ALA A 160 -5.25 -6.72 5.25
N ALA A 161 -4.86 -7.94 5.63
CA ALA A 161 -4.63 -9.04 4.69
C ALA A 161 -5.90 -9.52 3.98
N LEU A 162 -7.08 -9.29 4.57
CA LEU A 162 -8.36 -9.75 4.01
C LEU A 162 -9.07 -8.66 3.19
N VAL A 163 -8.31 -7.72 2.63
CA VAL A 163 -8.85 -6.59 1.89
C VAL A 163 -8.51 -6.66 0.42
N ASP A 164 -9.49 -6.34 -0.39
CA ASP A 164 -9.25 -5.92 -1.76
C ASP A 164 -8.91 -4.43 -1.79
N TRP A 165 -7.64 -4.13 -2.06
CA TRP A 165 -7.13 -2.76 -2.09
C TRP A 165 -7.78 -1.88 -3.16
N LYS A 166 -8.28 -2.50 -4.25
CA LYS A 166 -8.91 -1.76 -5.35
C LYS A 166 -10.32 -1.31 -5.03
N ARG A 167 -11.07 -2.13 -4.30
CA ARG A 167 -12.50 -1.90 -4.00
C ARG A 167 -12.75 -1.47 -2.56
N LEU A 168 -11.74 -1.56 -1.67
CA LEU A 168 -11.85 -1.29 -0.23
C LEU A 168 -12.97 -2.10 0.43
N ILE A 169 -13.00 -3.40 0.15
CA ILE A 169 -13.94 -4.34 0.75
C ILE A 169 -13.19 -5.55 1.29
N GLU A 170 -13.75 -6.15 2.32
CA GLU A 170 -13.24 -7.43 2.82
C GLU A 170 -13.49 -8.56 1.82
N VAL A 171 -12.50 -9.43 1.66
CA VAL A 171 -12.67 -10.73 1.01
C VAL A 171 -13.06 -11.77 2.06
N THR A 172 -13.83 -12.77 1.66
CA THR A 172 -14.27 -13.79 2.60
C THR A 172 -13.24 -14.91 2.68
N ASN A 173 -12.61 -15.07 3.84
CA ASN A 173 -11.72 -16.19 4.13
C ASN A 173 -12.52 -17.36 4.69
N ILE A 174 -12.51 -18.49 3.98
CA ILE A 174 -13.14 -19.74 4.39
C ILE A 174 -12.05 -20.71 4.78
N GLY A 175 -11.71 -20.76 6.08
CA GLY A 175 -10.86 -21.78 6.67
C GLY A 175 -9.37 -21.71 6.31
N CYS A 176 -8.87 -20.70 5.59
CA CYS A 176 -7.45 -20.55 5.30
C CYS A 176 -6.71 -19.99 6.52
N PRO A 177 -5.75 -20.72 7.11
CA PRO A 177 -4.84 -20.15 8.11
C PRO A 177 -4.04 -18.98 7.53
N PHE A 178 -3.88 -17.94 8.32
CA PHE A 178 -3.09 -16.76 7.98
C PHE A 178 -1.70 -16.82 8.64
N ASP A 179 -0.68 -16.41 7.88
CA ASP A 179 0.69 -16.22 8.36
C ASP A 179 1.20 -14.89 7.83
N THR A 180 1.54 -13.96 8.71
CA THR A 180 1.95 -12.59 8.35
C THR A 180 3.13 -12.56 7.37
N THR A 181 4.02 -13.55 7.46
CA THR A 181 5.22 -13.62 6.62
C THR A 181 5.01 -14.39 5.31
N LYS A 182 3.92 -15.17 5.19
CA LYS A 182 3.69 -16.09 4.07
C LYS A 182 2.41 -15.80 3.30
N GLY A 183 1.39 -15.27 3.97
CA GLY A 183 0.05 -15.07 3.43
C GLY A 183 -0.96 -16.13 3.87
N LEU A 184 -1.94 -16.44 3.04
CA LEU A 184 -3.01 -17.37 3.33
C LEU A 184 -2.72 -18.76 2.74
N LYS A 185 -2.91 -19.79 3.54
CA LYS A 185 -2.71 -21.18 3.14
C LYS A 185 -4.04 -21.90 2.94
N GLY A 186 -4.21 -22.56 1.80
CA GLY A 186 -5.33 -23.46 1.54
C GLY A 186 -5.15 -24.83 2.17
N ASP A 187 -6.17 -25.67 2.01
CA ASP A 187 -6.15 -27.09 2.38
C ASP A 187 -6.86 -27.91 1.28
N ALA A 188 -6.21 -28.94 0.79
CA ALA A 188 -6.75 -29.76 -0.30
C ALA A 188 -7.84 -30.76 0.17
N LEU A 189 -7.97 -30.98 1.47
CA LEU A 189 -8.85 -32.00 2.06
C LEU A 189 -10.15 -31.41 2.63
N ILE A 190 -10.13 -30.12 3.01
CA ILE A 190 -11.27 -29.42 3.58
C ILE A 190 -11.49 -28.09 2.83
N PRO A 191 -12.72 -27.53 2.85
CA PRO A 191 -12.96 -26.21 2.26
C PRO A 191 -12.08 -25.13 2.92
N ALA A 192 -10.96 -24.79 2.27
CA ALA A 192 -10.08 -23.70 2.67
C ALA A 192 -9.74 -22.87 1.43
N TYR A 193 -10.42 -21.75 1.26
CA TYR A 193 -10.31 -20.89 0.09
C TYR A 193 -10.70 -19.45 0.43
N ILE A 194 -10.47 -18.54 -0.52
CA ILE A 194 -10.87 -17.14 -0.41
C ILE A 194 -11.90 -16.84 -1.48
N ASP A 195 -13.06 -16.31 -1.08
CA ASP A 195 -13.99 -15.66 -1.99
C ASP A 195 -13.60 -14.19 -2.10
N THR A 196 -13.20 -13.75 -3.28
CA THR A 196 -12.83 -12.35 -3.52
C THR A 196 -14.04 -11.42 -3.45
N ASN A 197 -15.27 -11.94 -3.35
CA ASN A 197 -16.52 -11.19 -3.48
C ASN A 197 -16.58 -10.38 -4.79
N PHE A 198 -15.80 -10.76 -5.81
CA PHE A 198 -15.77 -10.14 -7.12
C PHE A 198 -16.54 -11.00 -8.13
N ALA A 199 -17.73 -10.55 -8.47
CA ALA A 199 -18.49 -11.11 -9.59
C ALA A 199 -17.86 -10.62 -10.91
N VAL A 200 -17.37 -11.53 -11.74
CA VAL A 200 -16.69 -11.19 -13.02
C VAL A 200 -17.56 -10.38 -13.97
N THR A 201 -18.87 -10.40 -13.81
CA THR A 201 -19.83 -9.59 -14.57
C THR A 201 -19.91 -8.13 -14.10
N ALA A 202 -19.36 -7.81 -12.92
CA ALA A 202 -19.35 -6.48 -12.35
C ALA A 202 -18.03 -5.73 -12.58
N GLY A 203 -17.04 -6.38 -13.22
CA GLY A 203 -15.75 -5.77 -13.53
C GLY A 203 -15.89 -4.63 -14.55
N THR A 204 -15.12 -3.57 -14.31
CA THR A 204 -14.98 -2.45 -15.25
C THR A 204 -13.90 -2.77 -16.27
N ASN A 205 -12.80 -3.35 -15.81
CA ASN A 205 -11.61 -3.69 -16.59
C ASN A 205 -11.63 -5.16 -17.03
N PHE A 206 -12.06 -6.06 -16.12
CA PHE A 206 -12.19 -7.49 -16.40
C PHE A 206 -13.42 -7.72 -17.28
N THR A 207 -13.21 -7.88 -18.58
CA THR A 207 -14.28 -8.09 -19.55
C THR A 207 -14.18 -9.45 -20.24
N GLN A 208 -15.20 -9.84 -21.02
CA GLN A 208 -15.21 -11.12 -21.72
C GLN A 208 -13.98 -11.32 -22.63
N ASN A 209 -13.54 -10.27 -23.33
CA ASN A 209 -12.47 -10.33 -24.34
C ASN A 209 -11.18 -9.62 -23.92
N ASP A 210 -11.18 -8.98 -22.75
CA ASP A 210 -10.03 -8.31 -22.18
C ASP A 210 -10.01 -8.60 -20.68
N ALA A 211 -9.13 -9.49 -20.24
CA ALA A 211 -9.08 -9.94 -18.85
C ALA A 211 -7.72 -10.51 -18.48
N SER A 212 -7.35 -10.35 -17.22
CA SER A 212 -6.18 -11.01 -16.64
C SER A 212 -6.44 -11.48 -15.23
N ARG A 213 -5.68 -12.48 -14.80
CA ARG A 213 -5.60 -12.93 -13.41
C ARG A 213 -4.17 -13.27 -13.07
N TYR A 214 -3.74 -12.87 -11.87
CA TYR A 214 -2.44 -13.12 -11.30
C TYR A 214 -2.57 -13.86 -9.97
N PHE A 215 -1.77 -14.90 -9.81
CA PHE A 215 -1.58 -15.62 -8.57
C PHE A 215 -0.11 -15.47 -8.16
N PHE A 216 0.12 -14.90 -6.98
CA PHE A 216 1.45 -14.68 -6.40
C PHE A 216 1.66 -15.72 -5.29
N PRO A 217 2.34 -16.83 -5.57
CA PRO A 217 2.57 -17.87 -4.57
C PRO A 217 3.64 -17.47 -3.57
N TYR A 218 3.49 -17.91 -2.32
CA TYR A 218 4.58 -18.04 -1.37
C TYR A 218 5.15 -19.46 -1.41
N ALA A 219 4.29 -20.48 -1.48
CA ALA A 219 4.68 -21.86 -1.58
C ALA A 219 3.63 -22.68 -2.34
N PHE A 220 4.09 -23.74 -2.97
CA PHE A 220 3.25 -24.75 -3.59
C PHE A 220 3.42 -26.11 -2.87
N SER A 221 2.31 -26.80 -2.63
CA SER A 221 2.30 -28.18 -2.20
C SER A 221 1.39 -28.99 -3.13
N GLY A 222 1.98 -29.88 -3.90
CA GLY A 222 1.26 -30.76 -4.82
C GLY A 222 0.70 -30.06 -6.07
N ALA A 223 -0.30 -30.70 -6.70
CA ALA A 223 -1.10 -30.19 -7.79
C ALA A 223 -2.42 -29.63 -7.25
N GLY A 224 -3.04 -28.69 -7.96
CA GLY A 224 -4.34 -28.16 -7.53
C GLY A 224 -4.66 -26.80 -8.15
N PRO A 225 -5.85 -26.28 -7.86
CA PRO A 225 -6.26 -24.97 -8.33
C PRO A 225 -5.52 -23.84 -7.61
N MET A 226 -4.98 -22.90 -8.39
CA MET A 226 -4.49 -21.63 -7.86
C MET A 226 -5.64 -20.64 -7.68
N ASP A 227 -6.52 -20.61 -8.66
CA ASP A 227 -7.77 -19.84 -8.61
C ASP A 227 -8.83 -20.47 -9.51
N GLY A 228 -10.04 -19.98 -9.41
CA GLY A 228 -11.14 -20.45 -10.25
C GLY A 228 -12.43 -19.70 -10.03
N GLN A 229 -13.46 -20.18 -10.71
CA GLN A 229 -14.82 -19.68 -10.65
C GLN A 229 -15.76 -20.87 -10.42
N GLY A 230 -16.74 -20.72 -9.53
CA GLY A 230 -17.77 -21.73 -9.29
C GLY A 230 -18.95 -21.59 -10.25
N GLY A 231 -19.57 -22.74 -10.62
CA GLY A 231 -20.87 -22.84 -11.27
C GLY A 231 -20.91 -22.62 -12.80
N GLY A 232 -21.48 -23.60 -13.52
CA GLY A 232 -21.87 -23.49 -14.92
C GLY A 232 -20.76 -23.62 -15.96
N GLY A 233 -21.11 -23.92 -17.20
CA GLY A 233 -20.24 -24.35 -18.31
C GLY A 233 -19.11 -23.42 -18.73
N THR A 234 -19.08 -22.16 -18.33
CA THR A 234 -17.97 -21.22 -18.56
C THR A 234 -17.13 -21.13 -17.30
N ARG A 235 -15.89 -21.57 -17.35
CA ARG A 235 -15.01 -21.62 -16.18
C ARG A 235 -13.80 -20.77 -16.36
N ASN A 236 -13.48 -20.01 -15.33
CA ASN A 236 -12.20 -19.36 -15.13
C ASN A 236 -11.38 -20.21 -14.17
N ARG A 237 -10.17 -20.67 -14.56
CA ARG A 237 -9.30 -21.40 -13.66
C ARG A 237 -7.83 -21.37 -14.09
N MET A 238 -6.95 -21.35 -13.11
CA MET A 238 -5.52 -21.66 -13.26
C MET A 238 -5.21 -22.89 -12.41
N LEU A 239 -4.56 -23.89 -12.98
CA LEU A 239 -4.18 -25.11 -12.31
C LEU A 239 -2.66 -25.30 -12.34
N LEU A 240 -2.11 -25.80 -11.24
CA LEU A 240 -0.70 -26.16 -11.16
C LEU A 240 -0.46 -27.58 -11.64
N ASN A 241 0.68 -27.82 -12.28
CA ASN A 241 1.17 -29.13 -12.75
C ASN A 241 0.20 -29.95 -13.62
N ASN A 242 0.69 -30.40 -14.78
CA ASN A 242 0.08 -31.36 -15.68
C ASN A 242 -1.35 -31.06 -16.16
N SER A 243 -1.91 -29.89 -15.84
CA SER A 243 -3.23 -29.55 -16.33
C SER A 243 -3.14 -28.81 -17.66
N THR A 244 -3.83 -29.33 -18.65
CA THR A 244 -4.07 -28.64 -19.93
C THR A 244 -5.29 -27.73 -19.86
N ASP A 245 -5.91 -27.59 -18.69
CA ASP A 245 -7.23 -27.00 -18.54
C ASP A 245 -7.17 -25.64 -17.83
N HIS A 246 -6.30 -24.74 -18.32
CA HIS A 246 -6.34 -23.34 -17.92
C HIS A 246 -7.42 -22.61 -18.69
N LYS A 247 -8.19 -21.75 -18.03
CA LYS A 247 -9.29 -21.01 -18.66
C LYS A 247 -9.34 -19.57 -18.17
N ILE A 248 -9.61 -18.68 -19.10
CA ILE A 248 -10.04 -17.31 -18.82
C ILE A 248 -11.18 -16.96 -19.76
N ASN A 249 -12.39 -16.83 -19.22
CA ASN A 249 -13.61 -16.48 -19.95
C ASN A 249 -13.88 -17.42 -21.15
N GLN A 250 -13.79 -18.74 -20.98
CA GLN A 250 -13.97 -19.72 -22.08
C GLN A 250 -14.61 -21.03 -21.62
N GLN A 251 -15.26 -21.77 -22.54
CA GLN A 251 -15.85 -23.08 -22.26
C GLN A 251 -14.89 -24.25 -22.41
N GLY A 252 -14.00 -24.23 -23.37
CA GLY A 252 -13.03 -25.31 -23.63
C GLY A 252 -11.76 -25.18 -22.82
N ALA A 253 -10.98 -26.25 -22.71
CA ALA A 253 -9.62 -26.19 -22.17
C ALA A 253 -8.69 -25.49 -23.17
N ILE A 254 -7.65 -24.81 -22.65
CA ILE A 254 -6.51 -24.35 -23.48
C ILE A 254 -5.52 -25.50 -23.52
N PRO A 255 -5.32 -26.17 -24.66
CA PRO A 255 -4.29 -27.19 -24.76
C PRO A 255 -2.91 -26.53 -24.56
N LEU A 256 -2.19 -26.92 -23.52
CA LEU A 256 -0.79 -26.52 -23.33
C LEU A 256 0.11 -27.55 -24.04
N SER A 257 1.16 -27.05 -24.70
CA SER A 257 2.25 -27.93 -25.09
C SER A 257 2.99 -28.39 -23.83
N SER A 258 3.61 -29.58 -23.84
CA SER A 258 4.45 -30.07 -22.75
C SER A 258 5.62 -29.12 -22.41
N ALA A 259 5.92 -28.16 -23.28
CA ALA A 259 6.97 -27.18 -23.08
C ALA A 259 6.56 -25.97 -22.22
N PHE A 260 5.27 -25.75 -21.99
CA PHE A 260 4.80 -24.66 -21.13
C PHE A 260 3.73 -25.15 -20.17
N GLN A 261 4.09 -25.23 -18.91
CA GLN A 261 3.18 -25.59 -17.80
C GLN A 261 3.45 -24.65 -16.64
N TYR A 262 2.43 -24.37 -15.82
CA TYR A 262 2.66 -23.75 -14.54
C TYR A 262 3.36 -24.78 -13.63
N THR A 263 4.61 -24.46 -13.30
CA THR A 263 5.46 -25.31 -12.47
C THR A 263 5.34 -24.93 -10.99
N THR A 264 5.84 -25.80 -10.10
CA THR A 264 5.92 -25.54 -8.65
C THR A 264 6.98 -24.47 -8.28
N THR A 265 7.65 -23.86 -9.25
CA THR A 265 8.57 -22.75 -8.96
C THR A 265 7.80 -21.59 -8.34
N VAL A 266 8.34 -21.05 -7.24
CA VAL A 266 7.75 -19.91 -6.51
C VAL A 266 8.02 -18.64 -7.31
N GLN A 267 7.19 -18.39 -8.29
CA GLN A 267 7.16 -17.14 -9.09
C GLN A 267 5.70 -16.89 -9.52
N PRO A 268 5.32 -15.64 -9.74
CA PRO A 268 3.95 -15.31 -10.13
C PRO A 268 3.49 -16.07 -11.38
N LYS A 269 2.23 -16.48 -11.37
CA LYS A 269 1.55 -17.13 -12.50
C LYS A 269 0.44 -16.22 -12.97
N SER A 270 0.30 -16.05 -14.28
CA SER A 270 -0.83 -15.28 -14.80
C SER A 270 -1.38 -15.85 -16.10
N ILE A 271 -2.63 -15.50 -16.36
CA ILE A 271 -3.35 -15.81 -17.60
C ILE A 271 -4.06 -14.54 -18.08
N HIS A 272 -3.92 -14.24 -19.35
CA HIS A 272 -4.44 -13.03 -19.99
C HIS A 272 -5.24 -13.38 -21.23
N ARG A 273 -6.42 -12.79 -21.36
CA ARG A 273 -7.19 -12.75 -22.59
C ARG A 273 -7.06 -11.36 -23.21
N THR A 274 -6.59 -11.28 -24.43
CA THR A 274 -6.37 -10.01 -25.13
C THR A 274 -7.38 -9.76 -26.26
N SER A 275 -8.19 -10.78 -26.60
CA SER A 275 -9.23 -10.68 -27.61
C SER A 275 -10.26 -11.80 -27.47
N ALA A 276 -11.24 -11.85 -28.37
CA ALA A 276 -12.20 -12.95 -28.44
C ALA A 276 -11.55 -14.33 -28.65
N THR A 277 -10.33 -14.39 -29.15
CA THR A 277 -9.64 -15.64 -29.50
C THR A 277 -8.25 -15.81 -28.87
N ASP A 278 -7.62 -14.74 -28.38
CA ASP A 278 -6.22 -14.82 -27.98
C ASP A 278 -6.06 -14.86 -26.48
N VAL A 279 -5.24 -15.79 -26.00
CA VAL A 279 -4.88 -15.98 -24.60
C VAL A 279 -3.38 -16.15 -24.46
N THR A 280 -2.77 -15.45 -23.50
CA THR A 280 -1.37 -15.59 -23.13
C THR A 280 -1.26 -16.02 -21.67
N LEU A 281 -0.41 -17.01 -21.43
CA LEU A 281 -0.09 -17.50 -20.09
C LEU A 281 1.35 -17.11 -19.75
N PHE A 282 1.59 -16.73 -18.48
CA PHE A 282 2.92 -16.41 -17.98
C PHE A 282 3.27 -17.28 -16.75
N ASN A 283 4.50 -17.77 -16.76
CA ASN A 283 5.17 -18.38 -15.62
C ASN A 283 6.37 -17.47 -15.29
N GLY A 284 6.17 -16.51 -14.39
CA GLY A 284 7.06 -15.36 -14.25
C GLY A 284 7.07 -14.52 -15.53
N THR A 285 8.24 -14.30 -16.10
CA THR A 285 8.41 -13.57 -17.37
C THR A 285 8.32 -14.47 -18.62
N THR A 286 8.39 -15.79 -18.48
CA THR A 286 8.25 -16.73 -19.58
C THR A 286 6.80 -16.85 -19.98
N SER A 287 6.49 -16.72 -21.28
CA SER A 287 5.12 -16.75 -21.77
C SER A 287 4.88 -17.73 -22.90
N ALA A 288 3.61 -18.09 -23.09
CA ALA A 288 3.12 -18.81 -24.26
C ALA A 288 1.71 -18.32 -24.63
N SER A 289 1.50 -18.07 -25.91
CA SER A 289 0.19 -17.66 -26.43
C SER A 289 -0.57 -18.84 -27.02
N ARG A 290 -1.89 -18.78 -26.95
CA ARG A 290 -2.83 -19.81 -27.40
C ARG A 290 -4.08 -19.16 -27.98
N THR A 291 -4.77 -19.91 -28.83
CA THR A 291 -6.09 -19.53 -29.33
C THR A 291 -7.16 -20.26 -28.50
N ALA A 292 -8.13 -19.49 -27.97
CA ALA A 292 -9.26 -20.03 -27.25
C ALA A 292 -10.46 -19.07 -27.35
N VAL A 293 -11.57 -19.55 -27.93
CA VAL A 293 -12.77 -18.73 -28.12
C VAL A 293 -13.35 -18.29 -26.78
N SER A 294 -13.68 -17.01 -26.65
CA SER A 294 -14.27 -16.44 -25.45
C SER A 294 -15.72 -16.92 -25.22
N ALA A 295 -16.15 -16.86 -23.98
CA ALA A 295 -17.50 -17.20 -23.57
C ALA A 295 -18.01 -16.19 -22.53
N ALA A 296 -19.32 -16.15 -22.35
CA ALA A 296 -19.96 -15.22 -21.42
C ALA A 296 -19.44 -15.37 -19.98
N LEU A 297 -19.36 -14.25 -19.29
CA LEU A 297 -18.93 -14.16 -17.89
C LEU A 297 -20.02 -14.67 -16.96
N SER A 298 -19.63 -15.31 -15.84
CA SER A 298 -20.55 -15.70 -14.76
C SER A 298 -19.80 -15.96 -13.46
N GLY A 299 -20.47 -15.75 -12.31
CA GLY A 299 -20.00 -16.12 -10.97
C GLY A 299 -18.88 -15.27 -10.38
N ASN A 300 -18.45 -15.64 -9.17
CA ASN A 300 -17.36 -14.99 -8.45
C ASN A 300 -16.00 -15.64 -8.75
N LEU A 301 -14.93 -14.90 -8.57
CA LEU A 301 -13.56 -15.42 -8.53
C LEU A 301 -13.21 -15.91 -7.12
N PHE A 302 -12.68 -17.13 -7.05
CA PHE A 302 -12.17 -17.74 -5.84
C PHE A 302 -10.66 -17.95 -5.96
N ILE A 303 -9.95 -17.84 -4.85
CA ILE A 303 -8.53 -18.13 -4.73
C ILE A 303 -8.37 -19.46 -3.98
N LEU A 304 -7.45 -20.33 -4.40
CA LEU A 304 -7.21 -21.68 -3.85
C LEU A 304 -8.38 -22.65 -4.08
N ARG A 305 -9.30 -22.31 -4.97
CA ARG A 305 -10.47 -23.12 -5.29
C ARG A 305 -10.83 -23.04 -6.76
N ASN A 306 -11.33 -24.14 -7.30
CA ASN A 306 -12.19 -24.13 -8.50
C ASN A 306 -13.39 -25.05 -8.21
N ASP A 307 -14.59 -24.65 -8.59
CA ASP A 307 -15.81 -25.46 -8.48
C ASP A 307 -15.85 -26.33 -7.16
N THR A 308 -15.31 -27.55 -7.21
CA THR A 308 -15.29 -28.53 -6.11
C THR A 308 -13.88 -28.83 -5.59
N ASP A 309 -12.84 -28.39 -6.28
CA ASP A 309 -11.46 -28.74 -5.91
C ASP A 309 -10.83 -27.61 -5.09
N TYR A 310 -10.04 -27.96 -4.09
CA TYR A 310 -9.29 -27.06 -3.22
C TYR A 310 -7.81 -27.33 -3.35
N ALA A 311 -6.96 -26.39 -2.93
CA ALA A 311 -5.52 -26.53 -3.01
C ALA A 311 -4.83 -26.26 -1.68
N ASP A 312 -3.75 -26.98 -1.43
CA ASP A 312 -2.84 -26.77 -0.29
C ASP A 312 -1.65 -25.87 -0.69
N HIS A 313 -1.96 -24.72 -1.31
CA HIS A 313 -0.95 -23.72 -1.67
C HIS A 313 -0.98 -22.57 -0.68
N THR A 314 0.15 -21.86 -0.57
CA THR A 314 0.20 -20.60 0.18
C THR A 314 0.26 -19.44 -0.81
N VAL A 315 -0.70 -18.53 -0.71
CA VAL A 315 -0.82 -17.36 -1.58
C VAL A 315 -0.40 -16.09 -0.85
N ALA A 316 0.50 -15.34 -1.46
CA ALA A 316 0.98 -14.07 -0.94
C ALA A 316 0.18 -12.86 -1.46
N ALA A 317 -0.31 -12.93 -2.71
CA ALA A 317 -1.20 -11.92 -3.29
C ALA A 317 -2.00 -12.50 -4.47
N TYR A 318 -3.06 -11.78 -4.85
CA TYR A 318 -3.90 -12.07 -6.01
C TYR A 318 -4.33 -10.76 -6.69
N ALA A 319 -4.39 -10.77 -8.02
CA ALA A 319 -4.92 -9.65 -8.79
C ALA A 319 -5.76 -10.11 -9.98
N ALA A 320 -6.77 -9.31 -10.35
CA ALA A 320 -7.57 -9.52 -11.55
C ALA A 320 -7.98 -8.16 -12.16
N GLY A 321 -8.12 -8.11 -13.49
CA GLY A 321 -8.50 -6.89 -14.22
C GLY A 321 -8.43 -7.09 -15.74
N ALA A 322 -8.21 -6.01 -16.49
CA ALA A 322 -7.93 -6.06 -17.91
C ALA A 322 -6.64 -6.83 -18.23
N SER A 323 -6.41 -7.18 -19.46
CA SER A 323 -5.14 -7.80 -19.88
C SER A 323 -3.95 -6.86 -19.64
N MET A 324 -2.92 -7.39 -19.03
CA MET A 324 -1.68 -6.70 -18.67
C MET A 324 -0.45 -7.37 -19.30
N VAL A 325 -0.58 -7.88 -20.53
CA VAL A 325 0.55 -8.53 -21.24
C VAL A 325 1.74 -7.59 -21.38
N ALA A 326 1.48 -6.33 -21.75
CA ALA A 326 2.53 -5.33 -21.91
C ALA A 326 3.13 -4.90 -20.55
N GLU A 327 2.33 -4.83 -19.51
CA GLU A 327 2.73 -4.40 -18.16
C GLU A 327 3.25 -5.55 -17.29
N ASN A 328 3.16 -6.82 -17.76
CA ASN A 328 3.49 -7.98 -16.94
C ASN A 328 4.88 -7.88 -16.29
N THR A 329 5.91 -7.53 -17.07
CA THR A 329 7.29 -7.42 -16.56
C THR A 329 7.42 -6.35 -15.49
N ALA A 330 6.79 -5.18 -15.66
CA ALA A 330 6.83 -4.08 -14.70
C ALA A 330 6.05 -4.43 -13.42
N PHE A 331 4.91 -5.09 -13.56
CA PHE A 331 4.14 -5.56 -12.39
C PHE A 331 4.92 -6.57 -11.56
N LEU A 332 5.55 -7.56 -12.22
CA LEU A 332 6.39 -8.54 -11.52
C LEU A 332 7.63 -7.89 -10.88
N ALA A 333 8.23 -6.89 -11.50
CA ALA A 333 9.35 -6.16 -10.93
C ALA A 333 8.92 -5.40 -9.67
N ALA A 334 7.80 -4.69 -9.69
CA ALA A 334 7.24 -4.01 -8.52
C ALA A 334 6.95 -4.99 -7.38
N TRP A 335 6.31 -6.13 -7.69
CA TRP A 335 6.06 -7.20 -6.71
C TRP A 335 7.36 -7.75 -6.10
N ASN A 336 8.35 -8.07 -6.93
CA ASN A 336 9.61 -8.61 -6.44
C ASN A 336 10.36 -7.62 -5.54
N THR A 337 10.34 -6.33 -5.87
CA THR A 337 10.92 -5.28 -5.03
C THR A 337 10.24 -5.25 -3.66
N TYR A 338 8.92 -5.21 -3.64
CA TYR A 338 8.13 -5.22 -2.41
C TYR A 338 8.42 -6.45 -1.55
N ILE A 339 8.31 -7.66 -2.14
CA ILE A 339 8.41 -8.91 -1.39
C ILE A 339 9.82 -9.21 -0.88
N THR A 340 10.85 -8.64 -1.51
CA THR A 340 12.25 -8.79 -1.09
C THR A 340 12.60 -7.83 0.06
N ALA A 341 11.87 -6.72 0.18
CA ALA A 341 12.06 -5.73 1.23
C ALA A 341 11.35 -6.11 2.55
N LEU A 342 10.34 -7.00 2.50
CA LEU A 342 9.69 -7.61 3.67
C LEU A 342 10.57 -8.65 4.34
#